data_34057d75e4d669e00215bc984a9dcfd1
#
_entry.id   34057d75e4d669e00215bc984a9dcfd1
#
_cell.length_a   1.000
_cell.length_b   1.000
_cell.length_c   1.000
_cell.angle_alpha   90.00
_cell.angle_beta   90.00
_cell.angle_gamma   90.00
#
_symmetry.space_group_name_H-M   'P 1'
#
loop_
_entity.id
_entity.type
_entity.pdbx_description
1 polymer ?
#
loop_
_entity_poly.entity_id
_entity_poly.type
_entity_poly.pdbx_seq_one_letter_code
_entity_poly.pdbx_strand_id
1 'polypeptide(L)'
;MKFCSSCSAPVNKRIPADDSRERHVCDACGTIHYINPRNVVGSIPVYGEQVLLCRRAIEPRHGYWTLPAGFMEIGESTSAGAARETQEEAGAIVEIGPLYSLLNVPHAEQVHLFYLATMTSPDFQAGDESLEVALFNEQDIPWNEIAFPTVKQTLEWFFADRASGVFSSGLEFGVRSREILPTEKI
;
A
#
# COMPACT_ATOMS: atom_id res chain seq x y z
N MET A 1 20.59 6.43 -6.20
CA MET A 1 21.18 7.75 -5.81
C MET A 1 22.39 8.03 -6.65
N LYS A 2 22.59 9.25 -7.15
CA LYS A 2 23.77 9.64 -7.97
C LYS A 2 24.71 10.58 -7.22
N PHE A 3 24.17 11.38 -6.31
CA PHE A 3 24.91 12.40 -5.56
C PHE A 3 24.68 12.27 -4.06
N CYS A 4 25.67 12.68 -3.28
CA CYS A 4 25.63 12.71 -1.83
C CYS A 4 24.68 13.81 -1.34
N SER A 5 23.75 13.49 -0.43
CA SER A 5 22.85 14.48 0.15
C SER A 5 23.53 15.45 1.13
N SER A 6 24.75 15.11 1.59
CA SER A 6 25.50 15.96 2.55
C SER A 6 26.45 16.96 1.87
N CYS A 7 27.09 16.60 0.73
CA CYS A 7 28.09 17.43 0.10
C CYS A 7 27.98 17.55 -1.43
N SER A 8 26.94 16.99 -2.02
CA SER A 8 26.63 17.01 -3.45
C SER A 8 27.68 16.35 -4.37
N ALA A 9 28.74 15.73 -3.83
CA ALA A 9 29.71 14.98 -4.63
C ALA A 9 29.07 13.66 -5.16
N PRO A 10 29.58 13.08 -6.26
CA PRO A 10 29.14 11.79 -6.74
C PRO A 10 29.31 10.70 -5.69
N VAL A 11 28.40 9.70 -5.68
CA VAL A 11 28.49 8.53 -4.81
C VAL A 11 28.72 7.27 -5.62
N ASN A 12 29.49 6.33 -5.06
CA ASN A 12 29.76 5.03 -5.63
C ASN A 12 29.09 3.93 -4.80
N LYS A 13 28.68 2.83 -5.45
CA LYS A 13 28.24 1.62 -4.76
C LYS A 13 29.47 0.81 -4.36
N ARG A 14 29.59 0.51 -3.08
CA ARG A 14 30.60 -0.41 -2.52
C ARG A 14 30.13 -0.94 -1.17
N ILE A 15 30.76 -2.00 -0.71
CA ILE A 15 30.57 -2.55 0.64
C ILE A 15 31.45 -1.69 1.59
N PRO A 16 30.84 -0.92 2.54
CA PRO A 16 31.63 -0.19 3.53
C PRO A 16 32.35 -1.15 4.48
N ALA A 17 33.39 -0.63 5.18
CA ALA A 17 33.96 -1.36 6.31
C ALA A 17 32.86 -1.68 7.32
N ASP A 18 32.87 -2.90 7.85
CA ASP A 18 31.90 -3.40 8.84
C ASP A 18 30.45 -3.59 8.32
N ASP A 19 30.22 -3.56 7.00
CA ASP A 19 28.92 -3.91 6.38
C ASP A 19 29.06 -5.19 5.52
N SER A 20 27.95 -5.85 5.26
CA SER A 20 27.88 -7.02 4.39
C SER A 20 27.19 -6.75 3.05
N ARG A 21 26.68 -5.53 2.84
CA ARG A 21 25.90 -5.15 1.66
C ARG A 21 26.46 -3.90 0.99
N GLU A 22 26.25 -3.82 -0.31
CA GLU A 22 26.58 -2.61 -1.05
C GLU A 22 25.71 -1.42 -0.58
N ARG A 23 26.38 -0.29 -0.36
CA ARG A 23 25.75 1.00 -0.03
C ARG A 23 26.23 2.07 -1.00
N HIS A 24 25.48 3.15 -1.10
CA HIS A 24 25.98 4.34 -1.75
C HIS A 24 26.93 5.08 -0.79
N VAL A 25 28.20 5.18 -1.14
CA VAL A 25 29.25 5.81 -0.31
C VAL A 25 29.79 7.02 -1.02
N CYS A 26 29.91 8.13 -0.30
CA CYS A 26 30.54 9.35 -0.81
C CYS A 26 32.04 9.31 -0.54
N ASP A 27 32.88 9.34 -1.60
CA ASP A 27 34.31 9.32 -1.44
C ASP A 27 34.88 10.69 -0.97
N ALA A 28 34.13 11.79 -1.18
CA ALA A 28 34.56 13.12 -0.79
C ALA A 28 34.36 13.41 0.71
N CYS A 29 33.26 12.94 1.33
CA CYS A 29 32.98 13.23 2.75
C CYS A 29 32.79 11.98 3.61
N GLY A 30 32.90 10.76 3.04
CA GLY A 30 32.79 9.51 3.75
C GLY A 30 31.37 9.10 4.12
N THR A 31 30.36 9.90 3.80
CA THR A 31 28.96 9.58 4.16
C THR A 31 28.50 8.29 3.50
N ILE A 32 27.94 7.38 4.30
CA ILE A 32 27.28 6.14 3.85
C ILE A 32 25.78 6.39 3.83
N HIS A 33 25.15 6.16 2.68
CA HIS A 33 23.72 6.35 2.51
C HIS A 33 22.98 5.00 2.59
N TYR A 34 22.11 4.86 3.57
CA TYR A 34 21.23 3.72 3.75
C TYR A 34 19.91 4.01 3.04
N ILE A 35 19.51 3.09 2.17
CA ILE A 35 18.20 3.14 1.48
C ILE A 35 17.37 1.97 2.00
N ASN A 36 16.18 2.28 2.50
CA ASN A 36 15.23 1.30 2.99
C ASN A 36 14.07 1.13 2.00
N PRO A 37 13.35 -0.01 2.04
CA PRO A 37 12.12 -0.17 1.30
C PRO A 37 11.12 0.94 1.65
N ARG A 38 10.36 1.39 0.65
CA ARG A 38 9.28 2.36 0.86
C ARG A 38 8.05 1.65 1.41
N ASN A 39 7.38 2.28 2.37
CA ASN A 39 6.11 1.80 2.88
C ASN A 39 4.98 2.40 2.04
N VAL A 40 4.11 1.52 1.53
CA VAL A 40 2.83 1.87 0.93
C VAL A 40 1.76 1.53 1.96
N VAL A 41 0.94 2.50 2.32
CA VAL A 41 -0.10 2.35 3.33
C VAL A 41 -1.47 2.61 2.71
N GLY A 42 -2.42 1.77 3.02
CA GLY A 42 -3.76 1.86 2.46
C GLY A 42 -4.80 1.18 3.33
N SER A 43 -6.03 1.24 2.90
CA SER A 43 -7.16 0.67 3.64
C SER A 43 -8.03 -0.21 2.76
N ILE A 44 -8.86 -1.03 3.40
CA ILE A 44 -10.01 -1.72 2.83
C ILE A 44 -11.24 -0.99 3.35
N PRO A 45 -11.71 0.07 2.68
CA PRO A 45 -12.85 0.83 3.18
C PRO A 45 -14.14 0.06 2.91
N VAL A 46 -14.87 -0.23 3.98
CA VAL A 46 -16.11 -1.03 3.92
C VAL A 46 -17.30 -0.15 4.28
N TYR A 47 -18.36 -0.22 3.47
CA TYR A 47 -19.68 0.31 3.78
C TYR A 47 -20.73 -0.79 3.62
N GLY A 48 -21.34 -1.23 4.72
CA GLY A 48 -22.20 -2.42 4.71
C GLY A 48 -21.43 -3.66 4.26
N GLU A 49 -21.87 -4.27 3.17
CA GLU A 49 -21.21 -5.45 2.58
C GLU A 49 -20.25 -5.11 1.42
N GLN A 50 -20.14 -3.84 1.07
CA GLN A 50 -19.39 -3.37 -0.09
C GLN A 50 -18.02 -2.83 0.28
N VAL A 51 -17.06 -2.96 -0.63
CA VAL A 51 -15.72 -2.41 -0.53
C VAL A 51 -15.57 -1.26 -1.52
N LEU A 52 -14.98 -0.15 -1.08
CA LEU A 52 -14.68 1.00 -1.91
C LEU A 52 -13.38 0.75 -2.69
N LEU A 53 -13.42 0.96 -4.00
CA LEU A 53 -12.25 0.94 -4.87
C LEU A 53 -12.14 2.25 -5.64
N CYS A 54 -10.89 2.62 -5.96
CA CYS A 54 -10.52 3.77 -6.77
C CYS A 54 -10.04 3.31 -8.15
N ARG A 55 -10.46 3.96 -9.22
CA ARG A 55 -9.95 3.73 -10.57
C ARG A 55 -8.84 4.74 -10.86
N ARG A 56 -7.62 4.26 -11.04
CA ARG A 56 -6.41 5.09 -11.11
C ARG A 56 -6.41 6.09 -12.26
N ALA A 57 -6.09 7.35 -11.97
CA ALA A 57 -5.86 8.41 -12.96
C ALA A 57 -4.38 8.54 -13.35
N ILE A 58 -3.46 7.83 -12.66
CA ILE A 58 -2.02 7.96 -12.80
C ILE A 58 -1.34 6.64 -13.14
N GLU A 59 -0.13 6.74 -13.74
CA GLU A 59 0.74 5.57 -13.96
C GLU A 59 1.51 5.18 -12.67
N PRO A 60 1.88 3.93 -12.52
CA PRO A 60 1.56 2.78 -13.39
C PRO A 60 0.10 2.34 -13.26
N ARG A 61 -0.39 1.61 -14.26
CA ARG A 61 -1.73 1.02 -14.25
C ARG A 61 -2.88 2.04 -14.30
N HIS A 62 -2.73 3.11 -15.09
CA HIS A 62 -3.82 4.04 -15.38
C HIS A 62 -5.08 3.28 -15.87
N GLY A 63 -6.24 3.64 -15.33
CA GLY A 63 -7.54 3.05 -15.68
C GLY A 63 -7.87 1.73 -14.96
N TYR A 64 -6.96 1.16 -14.16
CA TYR A 64 -7.21 -0.03 -13.35
C TYR A 64 -7.72 0.32 -11.96
N TRP A 65 -8.40 -0.63 -11.32
CA TRP A 65 -8.96 -0.47 -9.99
C TRP A 65 -7.98 -0.86 -8.88
N THR A 66 -8.01 -0.15 -7.78
CA THR A 66 -7.16 -0.39 -6.61
C THR A 66 -7.90 -0.09 -5.32
N LEU A 67 -7.38 -0.60 -4.21
CA LEU A 67 -7.68 -0.05 -2.88
C LEU A 67 -6.99 1.32 -2.77
N PRO A 68 -7.59 2.31 -2.07
CA PRO A 68 -6.92 3.57 -1.80
C PRO A 68 -5.64 3.32 -1.00
N ALA A 69 -4.50 3.75 -1.55
CA ALA A 69 -3.19 3.52 -0.95
C ALA A 69 -2.08 4.31 -1.64
N GLY A 70 -1.18 4.89 -0.87
CA GLY A 70 0.00 5.59 -1.36
C GLY A 70 1.20 5.50 -0.43
N PHE A 71 2.22 6.30 -0.69
CA PHE A 71 3.42 6.28 0.12
C PHE A 71 3.20 6.95 1.48
N MET A 72 3.68 6.24 2.53
CA MET A 72 3.72 6.78 3.87
C MET A 72 4.62 8.03 3.92
N GLU A 73 4.16 9.09 4.56
CA GLU A 73 4.89 10.33 4.76
C GLU A 73 5.67 10.35 6.09
N ILE A 74 6.70 11.22 6.13
CA ILE A 74 7.48 11.40 7.35
C ILE A 74 6.64 12.10 8.43
N GLY A 75 6.60 11.50 9.62
CA GLY A 75 5.89 12.07 10.77
C GLY A 75 4.48 11.53 10.98
N GLU A 76 3.97 10.68 10.09
CA GLU A 76 2.70 9.99 10.30
C GLU A 76 2.86 8.53 10.75
N SER A 77 1.84 7.98 11.38
CA SER A 77 1.73 6.54 11.61
C SER A 77 1.20 5.84 10.34
N THR A 78 1.46 4.54 10.22
CA THR A 78 0.95 3.75 9.07
C THR A 78 -0.58 3.77 8.98
N SER A 79 -1.28 3.80 10.10
CA SER A 79 -2.75 3.92 10.14
C SER A 79 -3.24 5.32 9.76
N ALA A 80 -2.52 6.38 10.19
CA ALA A 80 -2.86 7.76 9.80
C ALA A 80 -2.66 7.96 8.29
N GLY A 81 -1.56 7.45 7.73
CA GLY A 81 -1.32 7.47 6.29
C GLY A 81 -2.40 6.73 5.51
N ALA A 82 -2.84 5.55 5.97
CA ALA A 82 -3.94 4.82 5.33
C ALA A 82 -5.26 5.60 5.32
N ALA A 83 -5.58 6.33 6.41
CA ALA A 83 -6.75 7.20 6.45
C ALA A 83 -6.63 8.40 5.50
N ARG A 84 -5.45 9.05 5.48
CA ARG A 84 -5.15 10.18 4.59
C ARG A 84 -5.29 9.78 3.13
N GLU A 85 -4.66 8.67 2.70
CA GLU A 85 -4.75 8.17 1.33
C GLU A 85 -6.20 7.85 0.93
N THR A 86 -6.98 7.27 1.85
CA THR A 86 -8.41 6.99 1.60
C THR A 86 -9.20 8.28 1.37
N GLN A 87 -8.90 9.32 2.13
CA GLN A 87 -9.55 10.61 1.97
C GLN A 87 -9.07 11.33 0.69
N GLU A 88 -7.79 11.30 0.37
CA GLU A 88 -7.21 11.97 -0.80
C GLU A 88 -7.67 11.32 -2.12
N GLU A 89 -7.63 9.99 -2.21
CA GLU A 89 -7.99 9.28 -3.44
C GLU A 89 -9.50 9.06 -3.62
N ALA A 90 -10.24 8.92 -2.53
CA ALA A 90 -11.66 8.54 -2.55
C ALA A 90 -12.61 9.56 -1.91
N GLY A 91 -12.12 10.63 -1.26
CA GLY A 91 -12.96 11.55 -0.52
C GLY A 91 -13.72 10.94 0.65
N ALA A 92 -13.45 9.67 0.97
CA ALA A 92 -14.17 8.93 1.99
C ALA A 92 -13.54 9.11 3.37
N ILE A 93 -14.39 9.30 4.39
CA ILE A 93 -13.97 9.33 5.79
C ILE A 93 -14.16 7.97 6.40
N VAL A 94 -13.08 7.45 7.02
CA VAL A 94 -13.05 6.09 7.56
C VAL A 94 -12.57 6.06 9.01
N GLU A 95 -13.11 5.12 9.76
CA GLU A 95 -12.55 4.67 11.03
C GLU A 95 -11.59 3.52 10.74
N ILE A 96 -10.28 3.75 10.99
CA ILE A 96 -9.25 2.75 10.77
C ILE A 96 -9.30 1.70 11.87
N GLY A 97 -9.43 0.47 11.46
CA GLY A 97 -9.37 -0.73 12.29
C GLY A 97 -7.96 -1.30 12.39
N PRO A 98 -7.82 -2.60 12.66
CA PRO A 98 -6.53 -3.27 12.76
C PRO A 98 -5.81 -3.40 11.41
N LEU A 99 -4.47 -3.54 11.47
CA LEU A 99 -3.69 -3.94 10.31
C LEU A 99 -4.14 -5.33 9.85
N TYR A 100 -4.54 -5.42 8.60
CA TYR A 100 -5.08 -6.66 8.03
C TYR A 100 -4.05 -7.44 7.22
N SER A 101 -3.36 -6.77 6.29
CA SER A 101 -2.36 -7.43 5.46
C SER A 101 -1.04 -6.66 5.41
N LEU A 102 0.06 -7.42 5.37
CA LEU A 102 1.42 -6.95 5.14
C LEU A 102 2.01 -7.76 3.98
N LEU A 103 2.30 -7.10 2.88
CA LEU A 103 2.78 -7.73 1.65
C LEU A 103 4.17 -7.20 1.29
N ASN A 104 5.13 -8.10 1.22
CA ASN A 104 6.49 -7.77 0.84
C ASN A 104 6.61 -7.79 -0.70
N VAL A 105 7.12 -6.72 -1.28
CA VAL A 105 7.33 -6.56 -2.73
C VAL A 105 8.81 -6.23 -2.99
N PRO A 106 9.75 -7.19 -2.78
CA PRO A 106 11.19 -6.91 -2.81
C PRO A 106 11.67 -6.35 -4.15
N HIS A 107 11.12 -6.83 -5.26
CA HIS A 107 11.49 -6.38 -6.60
C HIS A 107 11.09 -4.92 -6.90
N ALA A 108 10.12 -4.38 -6.16
CA ALA A 108 9.73 -2.96 -6.21
C ALA A 108 10.35 -2.13 -5.07
N GLU A 109 11.13 -2.77 -4.18
CA GLU A 109 11.69 -2.15 -2.98
C GLU A 109 10.58 -1.53 -2.09
N GLN A 110 9.46 -2.27 -1.91
CA GLN A 110 8.28 -1.79 -1.18
C GLN A 110 7.77 -2.82 -0.17
N VAL A 111 7.09 -2.29 0.86
CA VAL A 111 6.23 -3.05 1.79
C VAL A 111 4.86 -2.41 1.77
N HIS A 112 3.82 -3.20 1.50
CA HIS A 112 2.44 -2.72 1.46
C HIS A 112 1.71 -3.15 2.73
N LEU A 113 1.02 -2.20 3.37
CA LEU A 113 0.25 -2.39 4.59
C LEU A 113 -1.19 -1.95 4.33
N PHE A 114 -2.15 -2.87 4.45
CA PHE A 114 -3.56 -2.54 4.33
C PHE A 114 -4.28 -2.76 5.66
N TYR A 115 -5.05 -1.76 6.06
CA TYR A 115 -5.87 -1.73 7.27
C TYR A 115 -7.32 -2.05 6.94
N LEU A 116 -8.02 -2.76 7.81
CA LEU A 116 -9.48 -2.74 7.78
C LEU A 116 -9.94 -1.32 8.09
N ALA A 117 -10.97 -0.88 7.40
CA ALA A 117 -11.53 0.44 7.64
C ALA A 117 -13.05 0.44 7.43
N THR A 118 -13.77 1.12 8.33
CA THR A 118 -15.22 1.29 8.22
C THR A 118 -15.52 2.70 7.74
N MET A 119 -16.26 2.84 6.66
CA MET A 119 -16.74 4.13 6.20
C MET A 119 -17.83 4.63 7.15
N THR A 120 -17.73 5.89 7.58
CA THR A 120 -18.68 6.51 8.50
C THR A 120 -19.97 6.97 7.80
N SER A 121 -19.91 7.16 6.48
CA SER A 121 -21.05 7.50 5.62
C SER A 121 -20.85 6.90 4.22
N PRO A 122 -21.90 6.82 3.37
CA PRO A 122 -21.76 6.42 1.98
C PRO A 122 -21.20 7.52 1.07
N ASP A 123 -20.75 8.64 1.64
CA ASP A 123 -20.24 9.77 0.87
C ASP A 123 -18.80 9.51 0.45
N PHE A 124 -18.56 9.60 -0.85
CA PHE A 124 -17.22 9.50 -1.44
C PHE A 124 -17.17 10.30 -2.73
N GLN A 125 -15.98 10.68 -3.14
CA GLN A 125 -15.74 11.42 -4.38
C GLN A 125 -14.32 11.14 -4.87
N ALA A 126 -14.16 10.95 -6.18
CA ALA A 126 -12.83 10.78 -6.77
C ALA A 126 -11.95 11.99 -6.49
N GLY A 127 -10.77 11.75 -5.94
CA GLY A 127 -9.69 12.73 -5.82
C GLY A 127 -8.91 12.89 -7.11
N ASP A 128 -7.86 13.71 -7.09
CA ASP A 128 -7.09 14.08 -8.29
C ASP A 128 -6.36 12.87 -8.93
N GLU A 129 -6.04 11.85 -8.15
CA GLU A 129 -5.38 10.62 -8.61
C GLU A 129 -6.37 9.50 -8.99
N SER A 130 -7.68 9.77 -8.93
CA SER A 130 -8.75 8.81 -9.24
C SER A 130 -9.64 9.30 -10.37
N LEU A 131 -9.83 8.47 -11.41
CA LEU A 131 -10.81 8.70 -12.48
C LEU A 131 -12.23 8.49 -11.99
N GLU A 132 -12.41 7.54 -11.09
CA GLU A 132 -13.68 7.05 -10.60
C GLU A 132 -13.48 6.37 -9.25
N VAL A 133 -14.49 6.43 -8.39
CA VAL A 133 -14.55 5.71 -7.12
C VAL A 133 -15.91 5.04 -7.04
N ALA A 134 -15.95 3.77 -6.62
CA ALA A 134 -17.20 3.03 -6.53
C ALA A 134 -17.18 1.98 -5.42
N LEU A 135 -18.38 1.64 -4.91
CA LEU A 135 -18.62 0.56 -3.97
C LEU A 135 -18.95 -0.73 -4.73
N PHE A 136 -18.27 -1.82 -4.38
CA PHE A 136 -18.44 -3.12 -5.03
C PHE A 136 -18.84 -4.21 -4.01
N ASN A 137 -19.84 -5.01 -4.34
CA ASN A 137 -19.97 -6.31 -3.71
C ASN A 137 -18.87 -7.25 -4.25
N GLU A 138 -18.55 -8.32 -3.55
CA GLU A 138 -17.54 -9.29 -3.96
C GLU A 138 -17.70 -9.79 -5.41
N GLN A 139 -18.94 -10.12 -5.78
CA GLN A 139 -19.28 -10.64 -7.11
C GLN A 139 -19.14 -9.63 -8.25
N ASP A 140 -19.17 -8.33 -7.92
CA ASP A 140 -19.15 -7.23 -8.88
C ASP A 140 -17.74 -6.65 -9.06
N ILE A 141 -16.75 -7.12 -8.27
CA ILE A 141 -15.36 -6.66 -8.37
C ILE A 141 -14.78 -7.00 -9.73
N PRO A 142 -14.19 -6.02 -10.42
CA PRO A 142 -13.55 -6.23 -11.72
C PRO A 142 -12.16 -6.90 -11.55
N TRP A 143 -12.12 -8.17 -11.16
CA TRP A 143 -10.92 -8.92 -10.78
C TRP A 143 -9.80 -8.90 -11.81
N ASN A 144 -10.15 -8.81 -13.11
CA ASN A 144 -9.19 -8.75 -14.21
C ASN A 144 -8.64 -7.33 -14.45
N GLU A 145 -9.23 -6.32 -13.80
CA GLU A 145 -8.85 -4.92 -13.90
C GLU A 145 -8.28 -4.40 -12.56
N ILE A 146 -7.94 -5.28 -11.62
CA ILE A 146 -7.25 -4.87 -10.39
C ILE A 146 -5.80 -4.53 -10.71
N ALA A 147 -5.35 -3.36 -10.29
CA ALA A 147 -4.06 -2.78 -10.69
C ALA A 147 -2.83 -3.57 -10.21
N PHE A 148 -2.88 -4.11 -9.00
CA PHE A 148 -1.70 -4.66 -8.34
C PHE A 148 -1.97 -6.03 -7.68
N PRO A 149 -1.01 -6.97 -7.76
CA PRO A 149 -1.13 -8.27 -7.09
C PRO A 149 -1.35 -8.16 -5.57
N THR A 150 -0.79 -7.12 -4.93
CA THR A 150 -0.97 -6.85 -3.50
C THR A 150 -2.42 -6.53 -3.16
N VAL A 151 -3.08 -5.72 -3.98
CA VAL A 151 -4.50 -5.37 -3.82
C VAL A 151 -5.38 -6.60 -4.05
N LYS A 152 -5.15 -7.32 -5.15
CA LYS A 152 -5.89 -8.54 -5.46
C LYS A 152 -5.80 -9.56 -4.33
N GLN A 153 -4.59 -9.84 -3.85
CA GLN A 153 -4.36 -10.78 -2.75
C GLN A 153 -5.04 -10.33 -1.45
N THR A 154 -4.98 -9.03 -1.15
CA THR A 154 -5.63 -8.48 0.05
C THR A 154 -7.15 -8.66 -0.02
N LEU A 155 -7.77 -8.36 -1.16
CA LEU A 155 -9.21 -8.53 -1.37
C LEU A 155 -9.62 -10.00 -1.33
N GLU A 156 -8.87 -10.92 -1.96
CA GLU A 156 -9.14 -12.36 -1.92
C GLU A 156 -9.13 -12.89 -0.47
N TRP A 157 -8.16 -12.49 0.34
CA TRP A 157 -8.13 -12.85 1.74
C TRP A 157 -9.29 -12.24 2.52
N PHE A 158 -9.56 -10.95 2.29
CA PHE A 158 -10.64 -10.25 2.99
C PHE A 158 -11.99 -10.92 2.79
N PHE A 159 -12.35 -11.25 1.56
CA PHE A 159 -13.64 -11.89 1.27
C PHE A 159 -13.70 -13.33 1.79
N ALA A 160 -12.60 -14.09 1.69
CA ALA A 160 -12.53 -15.44 2.26
C ALA A 160 -12.69 -15.42 3.79
N ASP A 161 -12.02 -14.50 4.49
CA ASP A 161 -12.13 -14.35 5.94
C ASP A 161 -13.54 -13.88 6.36
N ARG A 162 -14.15 -12.98 5.59
CA ARG A 162 -15.54 -12.56 5.81
C ARG A 162 -16.51 -13.72 5.65
N ALA A 163 -16.40 -14.49 4.58
CA ALA A 163 -17.24 -15.66 4.32
C ALA A 163 -17.09 -16.76 5.40
N SER A 164 -15.91 -16.91 5.97
CA SER A 164 -15.65 -17.86 7.06
C SER A 164 -16.07 -17.35 8.45
N GLY A 165 -16.56 -16.12 8.55
CA GLY A 165 -17.02 -15.52 9.81
C GLY A 165 -15.89 -15.08 10.76
N VAL A 166 -14.65 -14.98 10.29
CA VAL A 166 -13.49 -14.58 11.11
C VAL A 166 -13.75 -13.24 11.81
N PHE A 167 -14.30 -12.25 11.09
CA PHE A 167 -14.58 -10.93 11.66
C PHE A 167 -15.74 -10.92 12.68
N SER A 168 -16.61 -11.91 12.65
CA SER A 168 -17.76 -12.04 13.56
C SER A 168 -17.46 -12.92 14.77
N SER A 169 -16.34 -13.64 14.78
CA SER A 169 -16.02 -14.64 15.81
C SER A 169 -15.55 -14.04 17.13
N GLY A 170 -15.24 -12.74 17.18
CA GLY A 170 -14.63 -12.08 18.34
C GLY A 170 -13.20 -12.56 18.66
N LEU A 171 -12.63 -13.41 17.83
CA LEU A 171 -11.23 -13.85 17.91
C LEU A 171 -10.33 -12.80 17.27
N GLU A 172 -9.17 -12.55 17.89
CA GLU A 172 -8.13 -11.77 17.24
C GLU A 172 -7.63 -12.54 16.01
N PHE A 173 -7.77 -11.95 14.82
CA PHE A 173 -7.15 -12.52 13.63
C PHE A 173 -5.72 -11.97 13.49
N GLY A 174 -4.80 -12.85 13.08
CA GLY A 174 -3.42 -12.45 12.80
C GLY A 174 -3.32 -11.68 11.49
N VAL A 175 -2.30 -10.82 11.39
CA VAL A 175 -2.00 -10.11 10.15
C VAL A 175 -1.67 -11.11 9.04
N ARG A 176 -2.37 -11.02 7.92
CA ARG A 176 -2.08 -11.81 6.71
C ARG A 176 -0.79 -11.32 6.07
N SER A 177 0.15 -12.21 5.81
CA SER A 177 1.44 -11.80 5.23
C SER A 177 1.95 -12.76 4.18
N ARG A 178 2.52 -12.21 3.09
CA ARG A 178 3.30 -12.98 2.10
C ARG A 178 4.27 -12.09 1.30
N GLU A 179 5.14 -12.73 0.54
CA GLU A 179 5.96 -12.10 -0.48
C GLU A 179 5.27 -12.21 -1.85
N ILE A 180 5.28 -11.10 -2.61
CA ILE A 180 4.81 -11.03 -3.99
C ILE A 180 6.00 -11.25 -4.92
N LEU A 181 5.92 -12.28 -5.75
CA LEU A 181 6.98 -12.64 -6.68
C LEU A 181 6.95 -11.76 -7.94
N PRO A 182 8.12 -11.53 -8.61
CA PRO A 182 8.18 -10.72 -9.83
C PRO A 182 7.36 -11.28 -11.00
N THR A 183 7.05 -12.58 -10.96
CA THR A 183 6.25 -13.28 -11.98
C THR A 183 4.74 -13.13 -11.79
N GLU A 184 4.29 -12.64 -10.64
CA GLU A 184 2.88 -12.38 -10.38
C GLU A 184 2.47 -11.10 -11.12
N LYS A 185 1.94 -11.30 -12.32
CA LYS A 185 1.32 -10.27 -13.14
C LYS A 185 -0.19 -10.43 -13.06
N ILE A 186 -0.87 -9.32 -13.00
CA ILE A 186 -2.32 -9.25 -13.24
C ILE A 186 -2.57 -9.16 -14.73
#